data_d9321fb960c7f281398ab2b814755acb
#
_entry.id   d9321fb960c7f281398ab2b814755acb
#
_cell.length_a   1.000
_cell.length_b   1.000
_cell.length_c   1.000
_cell.angle_alpha   90.00
_cell.angle_beta   90.00
_cell.angle_gamma   90.00
#
_symmetry.space_group_name_H-M   'P 1'
#
loop_
_entity.id
_entity.type
_entity.pdbx_description
1 polymer ?
#
loop_
_entity_poly.entity_id
_entity_poly.type
_entity_poly.pdbx_seq_one_letter_code
_entity_poly.pdbx_strand_id
1 'polypeptide(L)'
;MSGFMLDTDISSYIIKRRPATLVAKFKQNAETLSVSVMTAAELRFGAEKAGRPGLTELVEEYLERINILDWTSEVTVPYGRIRAELERAGKPMGSMDLLIASHAVSQGMTLVTNNLKHFSNVPGLKVEVWS
;
A
#
# COMPACT_ATOMS: atom_id res chain seq x y z
N MET A 1 9.80 -12.24 9.01
CA MET A 1 8.39 -12.35 9.31
C MET A 1 7.56 -11.75 8.21
N SER A 2 6.55 -12.47 7.81
CA SER A 2 5.69 -12.02 6.74
C SER A 2 4.43 -11.38 7.32
N GLY A 3 4.08 -10.23 6.84
CA GLY A 3 2.84 -9.54 7.13
C GLY A 3 2.29 -9.03 5.82
N PHE A 4 1.21 -8.29 5.91
CA PHE A 4 0.58 -7.70 4.73
C PHE A 4 0.73 -6.19 4.77
N MET A 5 1.13 -5.63 3.63
CA MET A 5 1.12 -4.19 3.43
C MET A 5 0.01 -3.89 2.42
N LEU A 6 -0.94 -3.04 2.80
CA LEU A 6 -2.05 -2.68 1.95
C LEU A 6 -1.67 -1.45 1.10
N ASP A 7 -1.98 -1.50 -0.20
CA ASP A 7 -1.71 -0.34 -1.04
C ASP A 7 -2.79 0.74 -0.82
N THR A 8 -2.62 1.88 -1.46
CA THR A 8 -3.51 3.02 -1.27
C THR A 8 -4.93 2.72 -1.74
N ASP A 9 -5.09 2.05 -2.87
CA ASP A 9 -6.41 1.76 -3.43
C ASP A 9 -7.20 0.82 -2.52
N ILE A 10 -6.58 -0.26 -2.04
CA ILE A 10 -7.21 -1.19 -1.11
C ILE A 10 -7.61 -0.47 0.18
N SER A 11 -6.71 0.37 0.69
CA SER A 11 -6.99 1.16 1.89
C SER A 11 -8.20 2.07 1.68
N SER A 12 -8.28 2.70 0.53
CA SER A 12 -9.40 3.57 0.18
C SER A 12 -10.73 2.81 0.16
N TYR A 13 -10.74 1.59 -0.42
CA TYR A 13 -11.95 0.76 -0.42
C TYR A 13 -12.38 0.36 0.98
N ILE A 14 -11.43 0.02 1.84
CA ILE A 14 -11.73 -0.34 3.24
C ILE A 14 -12.33 0.86 3.97
N ILE A 15 -11.78 2.04 3.77
CA ILE A 15 -12.29 3.27 4.37
C ILE A 15 -13.73 3.52 3.94
N LYS A 16 -14.05 3.25 2.66
CA LYS A 16 -15.40 3.38 2.11
C LYS A 16 -16.32 2.22 2.48
N ARG A 17 -15.77 1.20 3.15
CA ARG A 17 -16.48 0.00 3.60
C ARG A 17 -17.09 -0.79 2.44
N ARG A 18 -16.38 -0.90 1.31
CA ARG A 18 -16.81 -1.64 0.13
C ARG A 18 -15.64 -2.29 -0.58
N PRO A 19 -15.78 -3.54 -1.06
CA PRO A 19 -16.90 -4.46 -0.78
C PRO A 19 -16.83 -5.06 0.63
N ALA A 20 -17.94 -5.62 1.08
CA ALA A 20 -18.02 -6.18 2.44
C ALA A 20 -17.01 -7.29 2.69
N THR A 21 -16.70 -8.08 1.66
CA THR A 21 -15.71 -9.16 1.75
C THR A 21 -14.32 -8.62 2.08
N LEU A 22 -13.97 -7.49 1.52
CA LEU A 22 -12.70 -6.83 1.78
C LEU A 22 -12.62 -6.34 3.22
N VAL A 23 -13.70 -5.72 3.71
CA VAL A 23 -13.78 -5.25 5.10
C VAL A 23 -13.63 -6.42 6.06
N ALA A 24 -14.27 -7.56 5.75
CA ALA A 24 -14.16 -8.76 6.57
C ALA A 24 -12.71 -9.25 6.64
N LYS A 25 -12.02 -9.31 5.52
CA LYS A 25 -10.60 -9.72 5.49
C LYS A 25 -9.72 -8.76 6.27
N PHE A 26 -10.00 -7.47 6.20
CA PHE A 26 -9.29 -6.49 6.99
C PHE A 26 -9.43 -6.78 8.48
N LYS A 27 -10.65 -7.02 8.95
CA LYS A 27 -10.91 -7.32 10.36
C LYS A 27 -10.25 -8.61 10.81
N GLN A 28 -10.23 -9.63 9.96
CA GLN A 28 -9.63 -10.93 10.27
C GLN A 28 -8.12 -10.87 10.43
N ASN A 29 -7.46 -9.91 9.77
CA ASN A 29 -6.01 -9.84 9.72
C ASN A 29 -5.43 -8.59 10.38
N ALA A 30 -6.24 -7.84 11.13
CA ALA A 30 -5.88 -6.50 11.62
C ALA A 30 -4.52 -6.43 12.29
N GLU A 31 -4.13 -7.44 13.06
CA GLU A 31 -2.88 -7.42 13.81
C GLU A 31 -1.64 -7.54 12.91
N THR A 32 -1.79 -8.09 11.71
CA THR A 32 -0.67 -8.32 10.79
C THR A 32 -0.66 -7.33 9.64
N LEU A 33 -1.56 -6.34 9.67
CA LEU A 33 -1.71 -5.38 8.57
C LEU A 33 -0.92 -4.11 8.82
N SER A 34 -0.33 -3.62 7.75
CA SER A 34 0.44 -2.39 7.76
C SER A 34 0.18 -1.61 6.49
N VAL A 35 0.47 -0.33 6.53
CA VAL A 35 0.57 0.51 5.34
C VAL A 35 1.91 1.21 5.38
N SER A 36 2.42 1.54 4.20
CA SER A 36 3.57 2.43 4.10
C SER A 36 3.15 3.84 4.55
N VAL A 37 4.07 4.57 5.15
CA VAL A 37 3.85 5.99 5.45
C VAL A 37 3.50 6.76 4.15
N MET A 38 3.94 6.26 2.99
CA MET A 38 3.58 6.83 1.70
C MET A 38 2.08 6.71 1.43
N THR A 39 1.50 5.55 1.77
CA THR A 39 0.05 5.35 1.67
C THR A 39 -0.69 6.29 2.62
N ALA A 40 -0.20 6.43 3.85
CA ALA A 40 -0.81 7.37 4.80
C ALA A 40 -0.82 8.79 4.23
N ALA A 41 0.28 9.20 3.61
CA ALA A 41 0.36 10.52 2.98
C ALA A 41 -0.65 10.68 1.84
N GLU A 42 -0.80 9.66 0.99
CA GLU A 42 -1.76 9.71 -0.11
C GLU A 42 -3.20 9.77 0.38
N LEU A 43 -3.52 9.01 1.41
CA LEU A 43 -4.87 9.01 1.97
C LEU A 43 -5.21 10.38 2.57
N ARG A 44 -4.27 10.96 3.28
CA ARG A 44 -4.46 12.30 3.87
C ARG A 44 -4.58 13.37 2.80
N PHE A 45 -3.75 13.29 1.76
CA PHE A 45 -3.86 14.18 0.63
C PHE A 45 -5.24 14.07 -0.04
N GLY A 46 -5.69 12.84 -0.29
CA GLY A 46 -6.99 12.61 -0.92
C GLY A 46 -8.14 13.19 -0.12
N ALA A 47 -8.08 13.07 1.21
CA ALA A 47 -9.12 13.64 2.09
C ALA A 47 -9.12 15.17 2.02
N GLU A 48 -7.95 15.79 2.06
CA GLU A 48 -7.82 17.25 1.94
C GLU A 48 -8.34 17.75 0.60
N LYS A 49 -7.95 17.09 -0.48
CA LYS A 49 -8.34 17.48 -1.82
C LYS A 49 -9.85 17.37 -2.03
N ALA A 50 -10.47 16.31 -1.53
CA ALA A 50 -11.90 16.07 -1.70
C ALA A 50 -12.75 17.10 -0.96
N GLY A 51 -12.27 17.58 0.20
CA GLY A 51 -12.97 18.57 0.98
C GLY A 51 -14.34 18.14 1.49
N ARG A 52 -14.59 16.82 1.53
CA ARG A 52 -15.90 16.33 1.99
C ARG A 52 -15.94 16.20 3.51
N PRO A 53 -17.05 16.65 4.13
CA PRO A 53 -17.19 16.51 5.59
C PRO A 53 -17.04 15.06 6.03
N GLY A 54 -16.30 14.84 7.09
CA GLY A 54 -16.13 13.53 7.70
C GLY A 54 -15.09 12.62 7.07
N LEU A 55 -14.58 12.93 5.89
CA LEU A 55 -13.62 12.06 5.23
C LEU A 55 -12.26 12.05 5.94
N THR A 56 -11.82 13.21 6.42
CA THR A 56 -10.56 13.29 7.18
C THR A 56 -10.64 12.41 8.43
N GLU A 57 -11.77 12.46 9.15
CA GLU A 57 -11.97 11.65 10.35
C GLU A 57 -11.94 10.16 10.02
N LEU A 58 -12.54 9.75 8.90
CA LEU A 58 -12.54 8.35 8.49
C LEU A 58 -11.12 7.87 8.16
N VAL A 59 -10.33 8.70 7.50
CA VAL A 59 -8.93 8.38 7.18
C VAL A 59 -8.13 8.21 8.48
N GLU A 60 -8.26 9.17 9.41
CA GLU A 60 -7.52 9.08 10.67
C GLU A 60 -7.94 7.86 11.49
N GLU A 61 -9.22 7.54 11.50
CA GLU A 61 -9.72 6.35 12.20
C GLU A 61 -9.12 5.06 11.61
N TYR A 62 -9.05 4.97 10.29
CA TYR A 62 -8.43 3.84 9.61
C TYR A 62 -6.95 3.73 9.99
N LEU A 63 -6.22 4.85 9.95
CA LEU A 63 -4.79 4.86 10.23
C LEU A 63 -4.47 4.54 11.70
N GLU A 64 -5.41 4.76 12.61
CA GLU A 64 -5.25 4.37 14.02
C GLU A 64 -5.36 2.85 14.21
N ARG A 65 -6.03 2.15 13.30
CA ARG A 65 -6.27 0.71 13.41
C ARG A 65 -5.21 -0.14 12.73
N ILE A 66 -4.28 0.46 12.03
CA ILE A 66 -3.30 -0.25 11.22
C ILE A 66 -1.89 0.27 11.55
N ASN A 67 -0.90 -0.57 11.35
CA ASN A 67 0.48 -0.15 11.57
C ASN A 67 0.96 0.71 10.41
N ILE A 68 1.52 1.87 10.71
CA ILE A 68 2.11 2.74 9.70
C ILE A 68 3.63 2.55 9.78
N LEU A 69 4.21 2.08 8.69
CA LEU A 69 5.65 1.79 8.63
C LEU A 69 6.40 2.95 7.97
N ASP A 70 7.47 3.38 8.62
CA ASP A 70 8.31 4.46 8.10
C ASP A 70 9.12 3.99 6.91
N TRP A 71 9.24 4.86 5.91
CA TRP A 71 10.06 4.62 4.75
C TRP A 71 11.49 5.03 5.09
N THR A 72 12.31 4.05 5.46
CA THR A 72 13.65 4.30 5.98
C THR A 72 14.70 4.27 4.88
N SER A 73 15.94 4.65 5.24
CA SER A 73 17.05 4.62 4.28
C SER A 73 17.32 3.22 3.75
N GLU A 74 16.98 2.17 4.50
CA GLU A 74 17.13 0.79 4.02
C GLU A 74 16.30 0.50 2.79
N VAL A 75 15.14 1.13 2.66
CA VAL A 75 14.24 0.93 1.51
C VAL A 75 14.85 1.47 0.22
N THR A 76 15.78 2.42 0.32
CA THR A 76 16.43 2.98 -0.87
C THR A 76 17.19 1.93 -1.68
N VAL A 77 17.66 0.88 -1.04
CA VAL A 77 18.41 -0.19 -1.71
C VAL A 77 17.53 -0.97 -2.68
N PRO A 78 16.43 -1.62 -2.22
CA PRO A 78 15.53 -2.28 -3.18
C PRO A 78 14.88 -1.29 -4.14
N TYR A 79 14.59 -0.06 -3.70
CA TYR A 79 14.03 0.95 -4.59
C TYR A 79 14.91 1.18 -5.83
N GLY A 80 16.19 1.41 -5.62
CA GLY A 80 17.11 1.66 -6.74
C GLY A 80 17.21 0.49 -7.68
N ARG A 81 17.32 -0.73 -7.12
CA ARG A 81 17.42 -1.95 -7.91
C ARG A 81 16.15 -2.19 -8.72
N ILE A 82 14.99 -2.12 -8.08
CA ILE A 82 13.70 -2.38 -8.71
C ILE A 82 13.45 -1.38 -9.83
N ARG A 83 13.63 -0.10 -9.53
CA ARG A 83 13.40 0.94 -10.52
C ARG A 83 14.30 0.78 -11.75
N ALA A 84 15.57 0.50 -11.53
CA ALA A 84 16.50 0.29 -12.63
C ALA A 84 16.09 -0.90 -13.51
N GLU A 85 15.70 -2.01 -12.87
CA GLU A 85 15.24 -3.19 -13.61
C GLU A 85 13.99 -2.92 -14.44
N LEU A 86 13.01 -2.24 -13.84
CA LEU A 86 11.76 -1.94 -14.54
C LEU A 86 12.00 -1.00 -15.73
N GLU A 87 12.83 0.00 -15.55
CA GLU A 87 13.14 0.93 -16.66
C GLU A 87 13.90 0.23 -17.77
N ARG A 88 14.86 -0.63 -17.43
CA ARG A 88 15.59 -1.41 -18.44
C ARG A 88 14.67 -2.37 -19.20
N ALA A 89 13.64 -2.88 -18.54
CA ALA A 89 12.67 -3.78 -19.15
C ALA A 89 11.59 -3.03 -19.94
N GLY A 90 11.61 -1.70 -19.95
CA GLY A 90 10.59 -0.90 -20.62
C GLY A 90 9.24 -0.92 -19.90
N LYS A 91 9.24 -1.18 -18.59
CA LYS A 91 8.01 -1.28 -17.80
C LYS A 91 8.06 -0.34 -16.58
N PRO A 92 8.26 0.96 -16.79
CA PRO A 92 8.35 1.90 -15.67
C PRO A 92 7.02 1.97 -14.90
N MET A 93 7.12 2.24 -13.61
CA MET A 93 5.96 2.42 -12.74
C MET A 93 5.84 3.86 -12.28
N GLY A 94 4.64 4.26 -11.88
CA GLY A 94 4.43 5.55 -11.23
C GLY A 94 5.22 5.63 -9.93
N SER A 95 5.68 6.84 -9.61
CA SER A 95 6.60 7.05 -8.49
C SER A 95 6.07 6.56 -7.15
N MET A 96 4.82 6.86 -6.84
CA MET A 96 4.25 6.50 -5.54
C MET A 96 4.10 4.99 -5.40
N ASP A 97 3.59 4.30 -6.44
CA ASP A 97 3.45 2.86 -6.41
C ASP A 97 4.80 2.16 -6.30
N LEU A 98 5.81 2.73 -6.94
CA LEU A 98 7.17 2.21 -6.86
C LEU A 98 7.73 2.33 -5.44
N LEU A 99 7.47 3.46 -4.77
CA LEU A 99 7.89 3.65 -3.39
C LEU A 99 7.21 2.63 -2.46
N ILE A 100 5.92 2.40 -2.66
CA ILE A 100 5.16 1.45 -1.84
C ILE A 100 5.63 0.02 -2.09
N ALA A 101 5.81 -0.37 -3.35
CA ALA A 101 6.28 -1.71 -3.71
C ALA A 101 7.67 -1.98 -3.14
N SER A 102 8.58 -1.02 -3.25
CA SER A 102 9.93 -1.13 -2.71
C SER A 102 9.92 -1.28 -1.20
N HIS A 103 8.99 -0.59 -0.54
CA HIS A 103 8.83 -0.68 0.90
C HIS A 103 8.42 -2.10 1.30
N ALA A 104 7.44 -2.67 0.61
CA ALA A 104 6.99 -4.04 0.89
C ALA A 104 8.13 -5.04 0.70
N VAL A 105 8.89 -4.91 -0.39
CA VAL A 105 10.04 -5.78 -0.64
C VAL A 105 11.07 -5.66 0.48
N SER A 106 11.38 -4.44 0.90
CA SER A 106 12.35 -4.19 1.95
C SER A 106 11.96 -4.86 3.28
N GLN A 107 10.68 -4.90 3.57
CA GLN A 107 10.16 -5.47 4.82
C GLN A 107 9.82 -6.96 4.71
N GLY A 108 9.98 -7.56 3.54
CA GLY A 108 9.60 -8.96 3.32
C GLY A 108 8.12 -9.20 3.43
N MET A 109 7.30 -8.19 3.15
CA MET A 109 5.85 -8.26 3.27
C MET A 109 5.18 -8.55 1.94
N THR A 110 3.96 -9.12 2.03
CA THR A 110 3.12 -9.31 0.86
C THR A 110 2.30 -8.04 0.64
N LEU A 111 2.32 -7.49 -0.57
CA LEU A 111 1.51 -6.33 -0.91
C LEU A 111 0.11 -6.79 -1.28
N VAL A 112 -0.89 -6.21 -0.63
CA VAL A 112 -2.30 -6.46 -0.94
C VAL A 112 -2.79 -5.34 -1.85
N THR A 113 -3.27 -5.71 -3.03
CA THR A 113 -3.69 -4.75 -4.04
C THR A 113 -4.81 -5.36 -4.90
N ASN A 114 -5.60 -4.50 -5.53
CA ASN A 114 -6.53 -4.94 -6.58
C ASN A 114 -5.91 -4.84 -7.96
N ASN A 115 -4.72 -4.27 -8.07
CA ASN A 115 -4.07 -4.03 -9.36
C ASN A 115 -2.88 -4.97 -9.55
N LEU A 116 -3.19 -6.28 -9.59
CA LEU A 116 -2.16 -7.31 -9.75
C LEU A 116 -1.32 -7.08 -11.00
N LYS A 117 -1.95 -6.72 -12.11
CA LYS A 117 -1.25 -6.50 -13.37
C LYS A 117 -0.17 -5.43 -13.25
N HIS A 118 -0.46 -4.38 -12.50
CA HIS A 118 0.47 -3.26 -12.31
C HIS A 118 1.69 -3.66 -11.47
N PHE A 119 1.47 -4.46 -10.42
CA PHE A 119 2.54 -4.81 -9.49
C PHE A 119 3.24 -6.14 -9.81
N SER A 120 2.68 -6.96 -10.71
CA SER A 120 3.25 -8.28 -10.99
C SER A 120 4.63 -8.23 -11.63
N ASN A 121 5.00 -7.10 -12.22
CA ASN A 121 6.31 -6.92 -12.86
C ASN A 121 7.43 -6.57 -11.87
N VAL A 122 7.10 -6.30 -10.62
CA VAL A 122 8.09 -5.86 -9.64
C VAL A 122 8.90 -7.06 -9.15
N PRO A 123 10.22 -7.07 -9.40
CA PRO A 123 11.03 -8.21 -8.98
C PRO A 123 11.07 -8.33 -7.45
N GLY A 124 10.88 -9.55 -6.96
CA GLY A 124 10.95 -9.85 -5.54
C GLY A 124 9.71 -9.51 -4.73
N LEU A 125 8.68 -8.94 -5.36
CA LEU A 125 7.47 -8.56 -4.66
C LEU A 125 6.47 -9.72 -4.62
N LYS A 126 5.97 -10.02 -3.43
CA LYS A 126 4.84 -10.93 -3.25
C LYS A 126 3.57 -10.12 -3.26
N VAL A 127 2.60 -10.54 -4.06
CA VAL A 127 1.35 -9.81 -4.25
C VAL A 127 0.16 -10.72 -3.96
N GLU A 128 -0.86 -10.18 -3.33
CA GLU A 128 -2.10 -10.88 -3.05
C GLU A 128 -3.27 -9.96 -3.36
N VAL A 129 -4.31 -10.51 -3.97
CA VAL A 129 -5.53 -9.75 -4.29
C VAL A 129 -6.62 -10.11 -3.29
N TRP A 130 -7.19 -9.09 -2.68
CA TRP A 130 -8.33 -9.25 -1.76
C TRP A 130 -9.56 -8.59 -2.39
N SER A 131 -10.51 -9.36 -2.82
CA SER A 131 -11.73 -8.83 -3.43
C SER A 131 -12.98 -9.38 -2.76
#